data_c9a18a572e47c76488c735c8d4dabab8
#
_entry.id   c9a18a572e47c76488c735c8d4dabab8
#
_cell.length_a   1.000
_cell.length_b   1.000
_cell.length_c   1.000
_cell.angle_alpha   90.00
_cell.angle_beta   90.00
_cell.angle_gamma   90.00
#
_symmetry.space_group_name_H-M   'P 1'
#
loop_
_entity.id
_entity.type
_entity.pdbx_description
1 polymer ?
#
loop_
_entity_poly.entity_id
_entity_poly.type
_entity_poly.pdbx_seq_one_letter_code
_entity_poly.pdbx_strand_id
1 'polypeptide(L)'
;MATPHFRNQLHLHGAQLIRLVLVTCLLALLPSAAQAQRKARSRVSRNSKGIVKSVTVQNLSAYNERWFHPGMYLSFSASKFNLEQSAYYVDKKWVTANSVISPSLGVGFIADIRLGGSDSPFVLRFSPGVNFLTRSIEFRPIGYPSPDSIVTQNITSTVVQFPVLLKYQSNRRRNTRMYMIGGLNPILTASNRRNDPLHNQLRVLDSDLTLEYGVGLELFYPLFKLAPEIRFSHGLKNLVVPRNDVFNRSLQYISTNSVTLYINIQN
;
A
#
# COMPACT_ATOMS: atom_id res chain seq x y z
N MET A 1 -31.43 -12.34 -34.53
CA MET A 1 -30.00 -12.72 -34.67
C MET A 1 -29.19 -11.44 -34.68
N ALA A 2 -28.63 -11.04 -33.56
CA ALA A 2 -27.82 -9.83 -33.43
C ALA A 2 -26.34 -10.20 -33.41
N THR A 3 -25.56 -9.57 -34.25
CA THR A 3 -24.21 -9.90 -34.66
C THR A 3 -23.17 -9.65 -33.54
N PRO A 4 -22.17 -10.54 -33.37
CA PRO A 4 -21.17 -10.46 -32.32
C PRO A 4 -20.05 -9.43 -32.57
N HIS A 5 -20.17 -8.54 -33.55
CA HIS A 5 -19.08 -7.63 -33.95
C HIS A 5 -18.86 -6.42 -33.06
N PHE A 6 -19.81 -6.00 -32.22
CA PHE A 6 -19.67 -4.81 -31.38
C PHE A 6 -18.82 -5.03 -30.14
N ARG A 7 -18.73 -6.26 -29.65
CA ARG A 7 -18.01 -6.57 -28.41
C ARG A 7 -16.49 -6.56 -28.54
N ASN A 8 -15.97 -6.86 -29.73
CA ASN A 8 -14.52 -6.87 -29.97
C ASN A 8 -13.90 -5.49 -30.21
N GLN A 9 -14.68 -4.51 -30.67
CA GLN A 9 -14.16 -3.16 -30.87
C GLN A 9 -13.97 -2.39 -29.58
N LEU A 10 -14.79 -2.63 -28.54
CA LEU A 10 -14.62 -1.98 -27.24
C LEU A 10 -13.33 -2.43 -26.51
N HIS A 11 -12.91 -3.68 -26.66
CA HIS A 11 -11.67 -4.18 -26.07
C HIS A 11 -10.40 -3.62 -26.75
N LEU A 12 -10.45 -3.37 -28.05
CA LEU A 12 -9.34 -2.79 -28.81
C LEU A 12 -9.12 -1.31 -28.44
N HIS A 13 -10.18 -0.55 -28.21
CA HIS A 13 -10.09 0.85 -27.80
C HIS A 13 -9.66 1.01 -26.35
N GLY A 14 -10.06 0.10 -25.46
CA GLY A 14 -9.59 0.08 -24.05
C GLY A 14 -8.09 -0.15 -23.95
N ALA A 15 -7.53 -1.08 -24.71
CA ALA A 15 -6.11 -1.36 -24.73
C ALA A 15 -5.27 -0.20 -25.34
N GLN A 16 -5.81 0.49 -26.35
CA GLN A 16 -5.17 1.68 -26.92
C GLN A 16 -5.21 2.87 -25.98
N LEU A 17 -6.32 3.09 -25.27
CA LEU A 17 -6.43 4.14 -24.25
C LEU A 17 -5.46 3.91 -23.08
N ILE A 18 -5.32 2.68 -22.60
CA ILE A 18 -4.34 2.32 -21.55
C ILE A 18 -2.91 2.57 -22.04
N ARG A 19 -2.58 2.21 -23.28
CA ARG A 19 -1.26 2.51 -23.87
C ARG A 19 -1.01 4.01 -24.01
N LEU A 20 -2.02 4.76 -24.41
CA LEU A 20 -1.93 6.23 -24.56
C LEU A 20 -1.78 6.92 -23.21
N VAL A 21 -2.48 6.48 -22.19
CA VAL A 21 -2.32 6.95 -20.80
C VAL A 21 -0.94 6.57 -20.24
N LEU A 22 -0.45 5.37 -20.51
CA LEU A 22 0.91 4.95 -20.11
C LEU A 22 1.99 5.78 -20.80
N VAL A 23 1.85 6.06 -22.11
CA VAL A 23 2.81 6.89 -22.86
C VAL A 23 2.75 8.34 -22.44
N THR A 24 1.56 8.91 -22.17
CA THR A 24 1.42 10.28 -21.64
C THR A 24 1.94 10.41 -20.20
N CYS A 25 1.75 9.41 -19.34
CA CYS A 25 2.40 9.34 -18.03
C CYS A 25 3.92 9.23 -18.16
N LEU A 26 4.43 8.41 -19.08
CA LEU A 26 5.87 8.28 -19.31
C LEU A 26 6.49 9.57 -19.87
N LEU A 27 5.78 10.26 -20.76
CA LEU A 27 6.18 11.57 -21.30
C LEU A 27 6.08 12.68 -20.25
N ALA A 28 5.08 12.64 -19.37
CA ALA A 28 4.98 13.56 -18.24
C ALA A 28 6.04 13.31 -17.16
N LEU A 29 6.63 12.11 -17.13
CA LEU A 29 7.77 11.75 -16.27
C LEU A 29 9.12 12.18 -16.88
N LEU A 30 9.16 12.74 -18.11
CA LEU A 30 10.33 13.43 -18.69
C LEU A 30 10.32 14.93 -18.32
N PRO A 31 10.27 15.31 -17.07
CA PRO A 31 10.27 16.69 -16.72
C PRO A 31 11.66 17.18 -16.54
N SER A 32 11.96 18.24 -17.22
CA SER A 32 12.65 19.37 -16.60
C SER A 32 13.79 18.96 -15.63
N ALA A 33 14.62 17.99 -16.01
CA ALA A 33 15.95 17.84 -15.42
C ALA A 33 16.80 19.14 -15.55
N ALA A 34 16.30 20.13 -16.30
CA ALA A 34 17.00 21.36 -16.61
C ALA A 34 16.86 22.47 -15.53
N GLN A 35 16.00 22.34 -14.51
CA GLN A 35 15.82 23.43 -13.53
C GLN A 35 16.26 23.14 -12.10
N ALA A 36 16.78 21.95 -11.77
CA ALA A 36 17.16 21.60 -10.42
C ALA A 36 18.63 21.93 -10.05
N GLN A 37 19.40 22.55 -10.91
CA GLN A 37 20.79 22.94 -10.61
C GLN A 37 20.87 24.26 -9.82
N ARG A 38 20.17 24.38 -8.70
CA ARG A 38 20.57 25.33 -7.66
C ARG A 38 21.37 24.58 -6.61
N LYS A 39 22.71 24.64 -6.72
CA LYS A 39 23.64 24.26 -5.65
C LYS A 39 23.11 24.73 -4.31
N ALA A 40 22.89 23.81 -3.39
CA ALA A 40 22.54 24.14 -2.01
C ALA A 40 23.73 24.86 -1.36
N ARG A 41 23.71 26.19 -1.40
CA ARG A 41 24.64 27.01 -0.63
C ARG A 41 24.22 26.85 0.84
N SER A 42 25.16 26.45 1.70
CA SER A 42 25.05 26.60 3.16
C SER A 42 24.73 28.08 3.45
N ARG A 43 23.48 28.39 3.83
CA ARG A 43 23.10 29.76 4.17
C ARG A 43 23.55 30.02 5.58
N VAL A 44 24.68 30.64 5.71
CA VAL A 44 25.08 31.35 6.93
C VAL A 44 24.21 32.61 7.00
N SER A 45 23.22 32.64 7.86
CA SER A 45 22.46 33.88 8.11
C SER A 45 23.34 34.82 8.94
N ARG A 46 23.76 35.92 8.32
CA ARG A 46 24.51 37.00 8.99
C ARG A 46 23.58 38.16 9.32
N ASN A 47 23.73 38.73 10.51
CA ASN A 47 23.04 39.97 10.88
C ASN A 47 23.73 41.16 10.17
N SER A 48 23.11 42.31 10.13
CA SER A 48 23.66 43.57 9.53
C SER A 48 25.05 43.96 10.07
N LYS A 49 25.45 43.45 11.21
CA LYS A 49 26.79 43.61 11.82
C LYS A 49 27.78 42.46 11.51
N GLY A 50 27.52 41.57 10.54
CA GLY A 50 28.39 40.47 10.14
C GLY A 50 28.45 39.29 11.14
N ILE A 51 27.71 39.34 12.25
CA ILE A 51 27.70 38.29 13.26
C ILE A 51 26.84 37.13 12.77
N VAL A 52 27.39 35.91 12.87
CA VAL A 52 26.68 34.67 12.49
C VAL A 52 25.53 34.43 13.47
N LYS A 53 24.31 34.60 13.00
CA LYS A 53 23.09 34.49 13.83
C LYS A 53 22.68 33.02 14.06
N SER A 54 22.96 32.14 13.14
CA SER A 54 22.77 30.70 13.29
C SER A 54 23.53 29.92 12.22
N VAL A 55 24.17 28.82 12.62
CA VAL A 55 24.72 27.82 11.72
C VAL A 55 23.75 26.65 11.72
N THR A 56 23.08 26.39 10.61
CA THR A 56 22.24 25.20 10.49
C THR A 56 23.14 24.03 10.13
N VAL A 57 23.34 23.13 11.07
CA VAL A 57 24.05 21.86 10.83
C VAL A 57 23.13 20.93 10.05
N GLN A 58 23.62 20.41 8.94
CA GLN A 58 22.94 19.41 8.14
C GLN A 58 23.36 18.01 8.60
N ASN A 59 22.46 17.32 9.30
CA ASN A 59 22.71 15.95 9.79
C ASN A 59 22.80 14.99 8.60
N LEU A 60 23.60 13.91 8.71
CA LEU A 60 23.77 12.91 7.66
C LEU A 60 24.03 13.55 6.27
N SER A 61 25.05 14.41 6.18
CA SER A 61 25.37 15.13 4.93
C SER A 61 25.69 14.19 3.78
N ALA A 62 26.42 13.10 4.04
CA ALA A 62 26.77 12.06 3.06
C ALA A 62 25.62 11.12 2.68
N TYR A 63 24.45 11.24 3.31
CA TYR A 63 23.32 10.37 3.01
C TYR A 63 22.90 10.42 1.51
N ASN A 64 22.94 11.59 0.91
CA ASN A 64 22.54 11.75 -0.49
C ASN A 64 23.58 11.22 -1.48
N GLU A 65 24.80 10.98 -1.07
CA GLU A 65 25.88 10.46 -1.91
C GLU A 65 25.77 8.94 -2.10
N ARG A 66 25.16 8.26 -1.13
CA ARG A 66 24.97 6.81 -1.23
C ARG A 66 23.83 6.48 -2.18
N TRP A 67 24.01 5.44 -2.98
CA TRP A 67 22.99 4.93 -3.89
C TRP A 67 22.01 3.95 -3.22
N PHE A 68 22.45 3.31 -2.13
CA PHE A 68 21.69 2.29 -1.40
C PHE A 68 21.53 2.66 0.07
N HIS A 69 20.28 2.57 0.58
CA HIS A 69 19.93 2.91 1.95
C HIS A 69 19.11 1.77 2.55
N PRO A 70 19.76 0.91 3.35
CA PRO A 70 19.03 -0.12 4.09
C PRO A 70 18.31 0.49 5.31
N GLY A 71 17.29 -0.24 5.77
CA GLY A 71 16.57 0.14 6.96
C GLY A 71 15.60 -0.94 7.41
N MET A 72 14.83 -0.61 8.43
CA MET A 72 13.75 -1.42 8.95
C MET A 72 12.51 -0.56 9.18
N TYR A 73 11.37 -1.21 9.24
CA TYR A 73 10.12 -0.54 9.55
C TYR A 73 9.26 -1.31 10.55
N LEU A 74 8.45 -0.56 11.25
CA LEU A 74 7.30 -1.03 11.99
C LEU A 74 6.05 -0.47 11.32
N SER A 75 5.00 -1.29 11.17
CA SER A 75 3.75 -0.87 10.53
C SER A 75 2.53 -1.18 11.40
N PHE A 76 1.60 -0.25 11.42
CA PHE A 76 0.30 -0.37 12.05
C PHE A 76 -0.76 -0.13 10.99
N SER A 77 -1.60 -1.13 10.72
CA SER A 77 -2.62 -1.03 9.68
C SER A 77 -4.02 -1.19 10.25
N ALA A 78 -4.95 -0.50 9.59
CA ALA A 78 -6.38 -0.75 9.71
C ALA A 78 -6.87 -1.27 8.36
N SER A 79 -7.34 -2.51 8.29
CA SER A 79 -7.79 -3.17 7.07
C SER A 79 -9.27 -3.49 7.11
N LYS A 80 -9.91 -3.43 5.94
CA LYS A 80 -11.32 -3.77 5.75
C LYS A 80 -11.47 -4.53 4.42
N PHE A 81 -12.32 -5.56 4.40
CA PHE A 81 -12.74 -6.16 3.14
C PHE A 81 -13.80 -5.30 2.45
N ASN A 82 -13.66 -5.14 1.16
CA ASN A 82 -14.74 -4.67 0.30
C ASN A 82 -15.44 -5.90 -0.26
N LEU A 83 -16.74 -6.05 0.04
CA LEU A 83 -17.53 -7.23 -0.23
C LEU A 83 -18.64 -6.90 -1.21
N GLU A 84 -18.77 -7.71 -2.28
CA GLU A 84 -19.94 -7.70 -3.16
C GLU A 84 -20.69 -9.00 -3.01
N GLN A 85 -22.01 -8.91 -2.80
CA GLN A 85 -22.88 -10.04 -2.58
C GLN A 85 -23.29 -10.69 -3.91
N SER A 86 -23.45 -12.01 -3.91
CA SER A 86 -23.92 -12.76 -5.09
C SER A 86 -25.46 -12.84 -5.13
N ALA A 87 -26.02 -13.15 -6.30
CA ALA A 87 -27.46 -13.38 -6.47
C ALA A 87 -27.99 -14.54 -5.60
N TYR A 88 -27.17 -15.55 -5.33
CA TYR A 88 -27.49 -16.69 -4.45
C TYR A 88 -27.85 -16.27 -3.04
N TYR A 89 -27.25 -15.19 -2.57
CA TYR A 89 -27.49 -14.56 -1.29
C TYR A 89 -28.93 -14.07 -1.13
N VAL A 90 -29.47 -13.37 -2.14
CA VAL A 90 -30.83 -12.80 -2.13
C VAL A 90 -31.88 -13.91 -2.12
N ASP A 91 -31.63 -15.01 -2.83
CA ASP A 91 -32.54 -16.12 -3.02
C ASP A 91 -32.76 -16.96 -1.75
N LYS A 92 -31.73 -17.10 -0.90
CA LYS A 92 -31.76 -17.90 0.33
C LYS A 92 -32.15 -17.14 1.60
N LYS A 93 -32.47 -15.84 1.52
CA LYS A 93 -32.81 -14.96 2.67
C LYS A 93 -31.77 -14.97 3.79
N TRP A 94 -30.53 -15.29 3.48
CA TRP A 94 -29.43 -15.36 4.41
C TRP A 94 -28.54 -14.13 4.29
N VAL A 95 -28.41 -13.34 5.32
CA VAL A 95 -27.18 -12.75 5.82
C VAL A 95 -26.66 -11.50 5.10
N THR A 96 -26.78 -10.35 5.72
CA THR A 96 -25.95 -9.18 5.37
C THR A 96 -24.52 -9.47 5.79
N ALA A 97 -23.57 -9.54 4.84
CA ALA A 97 -22.17 -9.63 5.16
C ALA A 97 -21.60 -8.22 5.37
N ASN A 98 -21.05 -7.95 6.55
CA ASN A 98 -20.36 -6.71 6.85
C ASN A 98 -18.93 -6.99 7.28
N SER A 99 -18.00 -6.25 6.72
CA SER A 99 -16.59 -6.34 7.13
C SER A 99 -16.31 -5.35 8.24
N VAL A 100 -15.76 -5.83 9.33
CA VAL A 100 -15.31 -5.00 10.45
C VAL A 100 -13.90 -4.51 10.18
N ILE A 101 -13.59 -3.26 10.56
CA ILE A 101 -12.22 -2.72 10.48
C ILE A 101 -11.33 -3.52 11.44
N SER A 102 -10.29 -4.12 10.90
CA SER A 102 -9.41 -5.01 11.63
C SER A 102 -8.01 -4.41 11.73
N PRO A 103 -7.49 -4.22 12.95
CA PRO A 103 -6.13 -3.77 13.14
C PRO A 103 -5.12 -4.86 12.81
N SER A 104 -3.94 -4.47 12.36
CA SER A 104 -2.83 -5.37 12.14
C SER A 104 -1.49 -4.69 12.45
N LEU A 105 -0.49 -5.51 12.76
CA LEU A 105 0.85 -5.07 13.08
C LEU A 105 1.84 -5.81 12.18
N GLY A 106 2.84 -5.08 11.67
CA GLY A 106 3.85 -5.65 10.81
C GLY A 106 5.23 -5.10 11.05
N VAL A 107 6.21 -5.88 10.68
CA VAL A 107 7.63 -5.53 10.72
C VAL A 107 8.30 -5.97 9.43
N GLY A 108 9.35 -5.27 9.03
CA GLY A 108 10.10 -5.65 7.84
C GLY A 108 11.34 -4.80 7.62
N PHE A 109 11.97 -5.08 6.48
CA PHE A 109 13.18 -4.39 6.05
C PHE A 109 12.85 -3.41 4.92
N ILE A 110 13.74 -2.44 4.73
CA ILE A 110 13.66 -1.47 3.65
C ILE A 110 14.98 -1.49 2.91
N ALA A 111 14.88 -1.52 1.59
CA ALA A 111 15.98 -1.30 0.67
C ALA A 111 15.58 -0.17 -0.28
N ASP A 112 16.11 1.03 -0.05
CA ASP A 112 15.93 2.19 -0.93
C ASP A 112 17.12 2.27 -1.89
N ILE A 113 16.85 2.19 -3.18
CA ILE A 113 17.83 2.30 -4.27
C ILE A 113 17.56 3.61 -5.01
N ARG A 114 18.52 4.51 -5.00
CA ARG A 114 18.41 5.78 -5.73
C ARG A 114 18.56 5.56 -7.23
N LEU A 115 17.61 6.04 -8.00
CA LEU A 115 17.63 5.97 -9.46
C LEU A 115 18.24 7.25 -10.02
N GLY A 116 19.41 7.14 -10.68
CA GLY A 116 20.16 8.29 -11.16
C GLY A 116 21.18 8.82 -10.13
N GLY A 117 21.80 9.95 -10.41
CA GLY A 117 22.84 10.52 -9.56
C GLY A 117 22.35 11.03 -8.20
N SER A 118 23.28 11.64 -7.44
CA SER A 118 23.05 12.17 -6.07
C SER A 118 21.87 13.15 -5.95
N ASP A 119 21.55 13.83 -7.04
CA ASP A 119 20.51 14.86 -7.10
C ASP A 119 19.16 14.33 -7.61
N SER A 120 19.08 13.04 -7.98
CA SER A 120 17.84 12.45 -8.48
C SER A 120 16.75 12.41 -7.40
N PRO A 121 15.53 12.85 -7.72
CA PRO A 121 14.40 12.78 -6.80
C PRO A 121 13.77 11.38 -6.71
N PHE A 122 14.13 10.46 -7.61
CA PHE A 122 13.52 9.14 -7.71
C PHE A 122 14.32 8.08 -6.95
N VAL A 123 13.60 7.28 -6.18
CA VAL A 123 14.13 6.15 -5.41
C VAL A 123 13.21 4.96 -5.63
N LEU A 124 13.79 3.82 -5.96
CA LEU A 124 13.09 2.55 -5.95
C LEU A 124 13.16 1.98 -4.54
N ARG A 125 12.01 1.71 -3.94
CA ARG A 125 11.90 1.09 -2.62
C ARG A 125 11.42 -0.34 -2.75
N PHE A 126 12.15 -1.25 -2.14
CA PHE A 126 11.72 -2.61 -1.88
C PHE A 126 11.63 -2.80 -0.37
N SER A 127 10.46 -3.19 0.15
CA SER A 127 10.24 -3.25 1.60
C SER A 127 9.56 -4.56 2.03
N PRO A 128 10.27 -5.71 1.93
CA PRO A 128 9.73 -7.00 2.34
C PRO A 128 9.44 -7.03 3.84
N GLY A 129 8.36 -7.72 4.22
CA GLY A 129 8.00 -7.84 5.62
C GLY A 129 6.89 -8.81 5.91
N VAL A 130 6.59 -8.95 7.19
CA VAL A 130 5.56 -9.84 7.71
C VAL A 130 4.53 -9.03 8.47
N ASN A 131 3.26 -9.27 8.19
CA ASN A 131 2.13 -8.68 8.89
C ASN A 131 1.31 -9.76 9.59
N PHE A 132 0.94 -9.48 10.84
CA PHE A 132 0.03 -10.28 11.64
C PHE A 132 -1.32 -9.58 11.66
N LEU A 133 -2.32 -10.24 11.11
CA LEU A 133 -3.65 -9.66 10.97
C LEU A 133 -4.74 -10.66 11.35
N THR A 134 -5.81 -10.14 11.97
CA THR A 134 -7.04 -10.86 12.18
C THR A 134 -8.16 -10.06 11.56
N ARG A 135 -8.81 -10.62 10.55
CA ARG A 135 -9.93 -9.98 9.84
C ARG A 135 -11.22 -10.64 10.23
N SER A 136 -12.26 -9.84 10.49
CA SER A 136 -13.57 -10.32 10.91
C SER A 136 -14.62 -9.94 9.87
N ILE A 137 -15.47 -10.92 9.54
CA ILE A 137 -16.67 -10.70 8.72
C ILE A 137 -17.86 -11.15 9.54
N GLU A 138 -18.80 -10.25 9.72
CA GLU A 138 -20.07 -10.51 10.41
C GLU A 138 -21.13 -10.87 9.38
N PHE A 139 -21.78 -11.98 9.61
CA PHE A 139 -22.91 -12.44 8.82
C PHE A 139 -24.18 -12.33 9.64
N ARG A 140 -25.22 -11.65 9.12
CA ARG A 140 -26.51 -11.44 9.77
C ARG A 140 -27.64 -12.08 8.97
N PRO A 141 -28.44 -12.98 9.54
CA PRO A 141 -29.61 -13.52 8.86
C PRO A 141 -30.69 -12.44 8.66
N ILE A 142 -31.34 -12.43 7.49
CA ILE A 142 -32.45 -11.53 7.20
C ILE A 142 -33.68 -12.04 7.94
N GLY A 143 -34.31 -11.20 8.79
CA GLY A 143 -35.53 -11.50 9.47
C GLY A 143 -35.43 -11.86 10.96
N TYR A 144 -34.21 -11.94 11.50
CA TYR A 144 -34.01 -12.12 12.95
C TYR A 144 -33.17 -10.96 13.49
N PRO A 145 -33.77 -9.91 14.04
CA PRO A 145 -33.06 -8.72 14.53
C PRO A 145 -32.33 -8.94 15.86
N SER A 146 -32.28 -10.17 16.38
CA SER A 146 -31.63 -10.45 17.66
C SER A 146 -30.09 -10.39 17.52
N PRO A 147 -29.37 -9.72 18.44
CA PRO A 147 -27.91 -9.66 18.45
C PRO A 147 -27.25 -11.05 18.48
N ASP A 148 -27.91 -12.03 19.07
CA ASP A 148 -27.40 -13.41 19.21
C ASP A 148 -27.39 -14.21 17.91
N SER A 149 -28.00 -13.70 16.84
CA SER A 149 -28.02 -14.35 15.53
C SER A 149 -26.85 -13.96 14.61
N ILE A 150 -25.92 -13.12 15.08
CA ILE A 150 -24.75 -12.69 14.31
C ILE A 150 -23.68 -13.77 14.34
N VAL A 151 -23.32 -14.29 13.17
CA VAL A 151 -22.20 -15.24 13.02
C VAL A 151 -20.96 -14.48 12.60
N THR A 152 -19.97 -14.36 13.49
CA THR A 152 -18.69 -13.70 13.18
C THR A 152 -17.68 -14.75 12.73
N GLN A 153 -17.14 -14.56 11.52
CA GLN A 153 -16.06 -15.35 10.97
C GLN A 153 -14.73 -14.59 11.11
N ASN A 154 -13.81 -15.12 11.93
CA ASN A 154 -12.50 -14.56 12.16
C ASN A 154 -11.45 -15.28 11.30
N ILE A 155 -10.76 -14.53 10.44
CA ILE A 155 -9.68 -15.00 9.59
C ILE A 155 -8.37 -14.45 10.15
N THR A 156 -7.69 -15.24 10.98
CA THR A 156 -6.34 -14.91 11.47
C THR A 156 -5.32 -15.41 10.47
N SER A 157 -4.47 -14.52 9.99
CA SER A 157 -3.48 -14.82 8.96
C SER A 157 -2.16 -14.13 9.25
N THR A 158 -1.07 -14.85 9.01
CA THR A 158 0.26 -14.26 8.88
C THR A 158 0.55 -14.12 7.39
N VAL A 159 0.80 -12.91 6.95
CA VAL A 159 1.06 -12.62 5.55
C VAL A 159 2.46 -12.07 5.35
N VAL A 160 3.09 -12.50 4.28
CA VAL A 160 4.38 -11.97 3.81
C VAL A 160 4.10 -11.05 2.64
N GLN A 161 4.67 -9.87 2.67
CA GLN A 161 4.49 -8.84 1.64
C GLN A 161 5.82 -8.47 1.00
N PHE A 162 5.76 -8.12 -0.30
CA PHE A 162 6.92 -7.77 -1.12
C PHE A 162 6.68 -6.47 -1.90
N PRO A 163 6.44 -5.34 -1.24
CA PRO A 163 6.13 -4.10 -1.93
C PRO A 163 7.32 -3.62 -2.78
N VAL A 164 7.05 -3.30 -4.04
CA VAL A 164 7.95 -2.63 -4.97
C VAL A 164 7.35 -1.28 -5.32
N LEU A 165 7.97 -0.21 -4.83
CA LEU A 165 7.39 1.12 -4.84
C LEU A 165 8.37 2.12 -5.44
N LEU A 166 7.86 3.06 -6.23
CA LEU A 166 8.60 4.22 -6.69
C LEU A 166 8.32 5.37 -5.72
N LYS A 167 9.40 5.93 -5.16
CA LYS A 167 9.35 7.05 -4.24
C LYS A 167 9.87 8.29 -4.96
N TYR A 168 9.09 9.35 -4.94
CA TYR A 168 9.45 10.69 -5.41
C TYR A 168 9.68 11.60 -4.21
N GLN A 169 10.89 12.12 -4.06
CA GLN A 169 11.29 12.92 -2.90
C GLN A 169 11.57 14.38 -3.29
N SER A 170 11.13 15.30 -2.43
CA SER A 170 11.40 16.71 -2.59
C SER A 170 12.87 17.05 -2.25
N ASN A 171 13.31 18.25 -2.57
CA ASN A 171 14.59 18.74 -2.10
C ASN A 171 14.61 18.84 -0.57
N ARG A 172 15.72 18.42 0.03
CA ARG A 172 15.92 18.50 1.47
C ARG A 172 15.99 19.95 1.94
N ARG A 173 15.18 20.30 2.92
CA ARG A 173 15.21 21.60 3.60
C ARG A 173 15.72 21.39 5.01
N ARG A 174 16.95 21.81 5.30
CA ARG A 174 17.62 21.56 6.58
C ARG A 174 17.69 20.05 6.88
N ASN A 175 16.97 19.61 7.90
CA ASN A 175 16.93 18.22 8.34
C ASN A 175 15.57 17.54 8.06
N THR A 176 14.82 18.04 7.08
CA THR A 176 13.49 17.53 6.74
C THR A 176 13.33 17.40 5.22
N ARG A 177 12.63 16.37 4.78
CA ARG A 177 12.28 16.13 3.38
C ARG A 177 10.93 15.43 3.30
N MET A 178 10.06 15.88 2.42
CA MET A 178 8.80 15.22 2.12
C MET A 178 8.95 14.31 0.90
N TYR A 179 8.14 13.28 0.83
CA TYR A 179 8.08 12.39 -0.32
C TYR A 179 6.70 11.81 -0.55
N MET A 180 6.46 11.38 -1.78
CA MET A 180 5.32 10.58 -2.20
C MET A 180 5.83 9.21 -2.65
N ILE A 181 4.99 8.20 -2.52
CA ILE A 181 5.34 6.84 -2.88
C ILE A 181 4.15 6.15 -3.54
N GLY A 182 4.42 5.27 -4.51
CA GLY A 182 3.38 4.49 -5.15
C GLY A 182 3.96 3.27 -5.86
N GLY A 183 3.17 2.19 -5.94
CA GLY A 183 3.60 0.96 -6.61
C GLY A 183 2.72 -0.23 -6.29
N LEU A 184 3.26 -1.42 -6.45
CA LEU A 184 2.55 -2.69 -6.30
C LEU A 184 3.10 -3.47 -5.11
N ASN A 185 2.22 -4.16 -4.42
CA ASN A 185 2.57 -5.01 -3.30
C ASN A 185 1.95 -6.41 -3.49
N PRO A 186 2.72 -7.39 -3.97
CA PRO A 186 2.37 -8.80 -3.89
C PRO A 186 2.37 -9.27 -2.44
N ILE A 187 1.30 -9.97 -2.05
CA ILE A 187 1.08 -10.48 -0.70
C ILE A 187 0.85 -11.99 -0.77
N LEU A 188 1.54 -12.74 0.08
CA LEU A 188 1.38 -14.19 0.22
C LEU A 188 0.99 -14.52 1.65
N THR A 189 -0.02 -15.36 1.82
CA THR A 189 -0.44 -15.85 3.12
C THR A 189 0.47 -17.02 3.53
N ALA A 190 1.28 -16.83 4.57
CA ALA A 190 2.22 -17.84 5.06
C ALA A 190 1.56 -18.88 5.96
N SER A 191 0.55 -18.49 6.74
CA SER A 191 -0.19 -19.38 7.63
C SER A 191 -1.68 -19.09 7.50
N ASN A 192 -2.37 -20.00 6.87
CA ASN A 192 -3.82 -20.11 6.96
C ASN A 192 -4.09 -21.41 7.71
N ARG A 193 -4.90 -21.41 8.78
CA ARG A 193 -5.27 -22.64 9.49
C ARG A 193 -6.06 -23.55 8.54
N ARG A 194 -5.31 -24.30 7.72
CA ARG A 194 -5.84 -25.25 6.73
C ARG A 194 -6.55 -26.45 7.35
N ASN A 195 -6.31 -26.71 8.63
CA ASN A 195 -6.65 -27.97 9.30
C ASN A 195 -7.82 -27.88 10.28
N ASP A 196 -8.65 -26.84 10.23
CA ASP A 196 -9.87 -26.88 11.01
C ASP A 196 -10.91 -27.73 10.28
N PRO A 197 -11.33 -28.88 10.85
CA PRO A 197 -12.25 -29.82 10.19
C PRO A 197 -13.67 -29.29 10.06
N LEU A 198 -13.98 -28.13 10.61
CA LEU A 198 -15.28 -27.48 10.49
C LEU A 198 -15.45 -26.97 9.05
N HIS A 199 -16.20 -27.72 8.28
CA HIS A 199 -16.48 -27.53 6.84
C HIS A 199 -17.18 -26.19 6.48
N ASN A 200 -17.43 -25.31 7.42
CA ASN A 200 -18.29 -24.13 7.28
C ASN A 200 -17.56 -22.81 7.56
N GLN A 201 -16.26 -22.70 7.20
CA GLN A 201 -15.50 -21.45 7.35
C GLN A 201 -15.26 -20.79 5.99
N LEU A 202 -15.43 -19.46 5.95
CA LEU A 202 -15.10 -18.64 4.80
C LEU A 202 -13.59 -18.76 4.47
N ARG A 203 -13.29 -19.09 3.23
CA ARG A 203 -11.91 -19.13 2.73
C ARG A 203 -11.68 -18.06 1.69
N VAL A 204 -10.53 -17.41 1.80
CA VAL A 204 -10.00 -16.44 0.85
C VAL A 204 -8.74 -17.00 0.18
N LEU A 205 -8.39 -16.48 -1.00
CA LEU A 205 -7.17 -16.86 -1.71
C LEU A 205 -5.93 -16.55 -0.87
N ASP A 206 -4.92 -17.42 -0.98
CA ASP A 206 -3.65 -17.28 -0.26
C ASP A 206 -2.72 -16.23 -0.88
N SER A 207 -3.05 -15.68 -2.05
CA SER A 207 -2.25 -14.65 -2.73
C SER A 207 -3.10 -13.45 -3.11
N ASP A 208 -2.63 -12.26 -2.79
CA ASP A 208 -3.24 -10.98 -3.14
C ASP A 208 -2.24 -10.09 -3.86
N LEU A 209 -2.73 -9.15 -4.64
CA LEU A 209 -1.95 -8.08 -5.28
C LEU A 209 -2.63 -6.76 -4.99
N THR A 210 -1.91 -5.85 -4.35
CA THR A 210 -2.47 -4.54 -4.00
C THR A 210 -1.72 -3.41 -4.68
N LEU A 211 -2.44 -2.35 -5.01
CA LEU A 211 -1.88 -1.05 -5.40
C LEU A 211 -1.69 -0.23 -4.14
N GLU A 212 -0.47 0.25 -3.90
CA GLU A 212 -0.15 1.10 -2.77
C GLU A 212 0.26 2.50 -3.22
N TYR A 213 -0.17 3.50 -2.48
CA TYR A 213 0.28 4.87 -2.63
C TYR A 213 0.22 5.60 -1.28
N GLY A 214 1.07 6.59 -1.13
CA GLY A 214 1.15 7.28 0.15
C GLY A 214 2.06 8.49 0.14
N VAL A 215 2.18 9.08 1.33
CA VAL A 215 3.04 10.23 1.59
C VAL A 215 3.82 10.02 2.88
N GLY A 216 5.01 10.59 2.94
CA GLY A 216 5.85 10.48 4.12
C GLY A 216 6.73 11.70 4.31
N LEU A 217 7.28 11.77 5.51
CA LEU A 217 8.17 12.83 5.96
C LEU A 217 9.48 12.18 6.45
N GLU A 218 10.62 12.61 5.92
CA GLU A 218 11.93 12.19 6.40
C GLU A 218 12.50 13.22 7.37
N LEU A 219 12.87 12.78 8.55
CA LEU A 219 13.50 13.54 9.61
C LEU A 219 14.93 13.03 9.79
N PHE A 220 15.91 13.88 9.50
CA PHE A 220 17.33 13.52 9.58
C PHE A 220 17.88 13.85 10.96
N TYR A 221 18.09 12.83 11.76
CA TYR A 221 18.81 12.91 13.03
C TYR A 221 20.34 12.72 12.81
N PRO A 222 21.19 12.98 13.79
CA PRO A 222 22.63 12.83 13.62
C PRO A 222 23.11 11.43 13.26
N LEU A 223 22.43 10.38 13.77
CA LEU A 223 22.82 8.97 13.61
C LEU A 223 21.89 8.15 12.71
N PHE A 224 20.66 8.58 12.53
CA PHE A 224 19.66 7.83 11.75
C PHE A 224 18.65 8.78 11.11
N LYS A 225 17.93 8.25 10.13
CA LYS A 225 16.78 8.90 9.51
C LYS A 225 15.50 8.21 9.98
N LEU A 226 14.58 8.99 10.55
CA LEU A 226 13.23 8.55 10.88
C LEU A 226 12.28 9.03 9.79
N ALA A 227 11.44 8.14 9.27
CA ALA A 227 10.48 8.53 8.24
C ALA A 227 9.08 7.95 8.53
N PRO A 228 8.23 8.70 9.25
CA PRO A 228 6.81 8.38 9.33
C PRO A 228 6.17 8.50 7.93
N GLU A 229 5.32 7.51 7.59
CA GLU A 229 4.71 7.40 6.28
C GLU A 229 3.29 6.82 6.41
N ILE A 230 2.33 7.40 5.72
CA ILE A 230 0.96 6.89 5.63
C ILE A 230 0.77 6.35 4.21
N ARG A 231 0.35 5.09 4.11
CA ARG A 231 0.01 4.41 2.84
C ARG A 231 -1.44 3.98 2.83
N PHE A 232 -2.03 4.11 1.66
CA PHE A 232 -3.31 3.54 1.29
C PHE A 232 -3.06 2.36 0.35
N SER A 233 -3.77 1.26 0.59
CA SER A 233 -3.64 0.04 -0.19
C SER A 233 -5.01 -0.41 -0.69
N HIS A 234 -5.10 -0.73 -1.98
CA HIS A 234 -6.30 -1.23 -2.64
C HIS A 234 -6.02 -2.57 -3.30
N GLY A 235 -6.79 -3.60 -2.94
CA GLY A 235 -6.70 -4.92 -3.56
C GLY A 235 -7.17 -4.90 -5.02
N LEU A 236 -6.33 -5.43 -5.91
CA LEU A 236 -6.61 -5.52 -7.33
C LEU A 236 -7.19 -6.88 -7.73
N LYS A 237 -7.11 -7.87 -6.85
CA LYS A 237 -7.51 -9.25 -7.11
C LYS A 237 -8.79 -9.60 -6.37
N ASN A 238 -9.67 -10.38 -7.02
CA ASN A 238 -10.80 -11.00 -6.35
C ASN A 238 -10.31 -12.18 -5.50
N LEU A 239 -10.54 -12.13 -4.20
CA LEU A 239 -10.09 -13.12 -3.23
C LEU A 239 -11.10 -14.23 -2.96
N VAL A 240 -12.25 -14.25 -3.65
CA VAL A 240 -13.27 -15.29 -3.51
C VAL A 240 -12.72 -16.62 -4.02
N VAL A 241 -12.79 -17.65 -3.17
CA VAL A 241 -12.51 -19.03 -3.58
C VAL A 241 -13.84 -19.70 -3.97
N PRO A 242 -13.98 -20.23 -5.21
CA PRO A 242 -15.21 -20.94 -5.61
C PRO A 242 -15.32 -22.24 -4.82
N ARG A 243 -16.22 -22.25 -3.83
CA ARG A 243 -16.56 -23.43 -3.00
C ARG A 243 -18.08 -23.58 -2.88
N ASN A 244 -18.51 -24.79 -2.59
CA ASN A 244 -19.95 -25.10 -2.36
C ASN A 244 -20.43 -24.73 -0.93
N ASP A 245 -19.69 -23.91 -0.20
CA ASP A 245 -20.08 -23.40 1.12
C ASP A 245 -21.09 -22.27 1.00
N VAL A 246 -22.00 -22.16 1.95
CA VAL A 246 -23.01 -21.10 2.01
C VAL A 246 -22.34 -19.70 2.05
N PHE A 247 -21.25 -19.54 2.78
CA PHE A 247 -20.53 -18.28 2.94
C PHE A 247 -19.83 -17.85 1.66
N ASN A 248 -19.08 -18.75 1.01
CA ASN A 248 -18.36 -18.43 -0.23
C ASN A 248 -19.32 -18.20 -1.40
N ARG A 249 -20.44 -18.94 -1.50
CA ARG A 249 -21.47 -18.75 -2.53
C ARG A 249 -22.24 -17.44 -2.37
N SER A 250 -22.30 -16.90 -1.16
CA SER A 250 -22.97 -15.64 -0.86
C SER A 250 -22.20 -14.41 -1.30
N LEU A 251 -20.91 -14.56 -1.67
CA LEU A 251 -20.01 -13.47 -2.04
C LEU A 251 -19.56 -13.62 -3.48
N GLN A 252 -19.67 -12.55 -4.26
CA GLN A 252 -19.24 -12.49 -5.67
C GLN A 252 -17.84 -11.91 -5.79
N TYR A 253 -17.52 -10.91 -4.96
CA TYR A 253 -16.24 -10.22 -5.00
C TYR A 253 -15.77 -9.87 -3.59
N ILE A 254 -14.48 -10.12 -3.33
CA ILE A 254 -13.80 -9.73 -2.09
C ILE A 254 -12.48 -9.06 -2.47
N SER A 255 -12.27 -7.84 -2.05
CA SER A 255 -10.97 -7.18 -2.13
C SER A 255 -10.57 -6.60 -0.77
N THR A 256 -9.27 -6.35 -0.59
CA THR A 256 -8.72 -5.79 0.64
C THR A 256 -8.43 -4.32 0.45
N ASN A 257 -8.94 -3.47 1.34
CA ASN A 257 -8.54 -2.08 1.45
C ASN A 257 -7.89 -1.85 2.81
N SER A 258 -6.79 -1.11 2.86
CA SER A 258 -6.15 -0.80 4.13
C SER A 258 -5.51 0.59 4.14
N VAL A 259 -5.40 1.13 5.35
CA VAL A 259 -4.61 2.33 5.64
C VAL A 259 -3.54 1.91 6.65
N THR A 260 -2.28 2.20 6.32
CA THR A 260 -1.13 1.76 7.12
C THR A 260 -0.25 2.93 7.47
N LEU A 261 0.07 3.06 8.75
CA LEU A 261 1.11 3.93 9.26
C LEU A 261 2.42 3.14 9.34
N TYR A 262 3.44 3.58 8.63
CA TYR A 262 4.79 3.05 8.69
C TYR A 262 5.69 3.99 9.49
N ILE A 263 6.51 3.42 10.34
CA ILE A 263 7.60 4.11 11.01
C ILE A 263 8.90 3.50 10.49
N ASN A 264 9.55 4.21 9.57
CA ASN A 264 10.74 3.74 8.88
C ASN A 264 11.98 4.31 9.56
N ILE A 265 12.97 3.45 9.82
CA ILE A 265 14.27 3.82 10.39
C ILE A 265 15.35 3.36 9.42
N GLN A 266 16.19 4.30 8.97
CA GLN A 266 17.24 4.05 7.98
C GLN A 266 18.54 4.77 8.38
N ASN A 267 19.66 4.26 7.88
CA ASN A 267 20.99 4.87 8.06
C ASN A 267 21.70 5.07 6.72
#